data_fa6965acffdaff1406afde65abfe0c6f
#
_entry.id   fa6965acffdaff1406afde65abfe0c6f
#
_cell.length_a   1.000
_cell.length_b   1.000
_cell.length_c   1.000
_cell.angle_alpha   90.00
_cell.angle_beta   90.00
_cell.angle_gamma   90.00
#
_symmetry.space_group_name_H-M   'P 1'
#
loop_
_entity.id
_entity.type
_entity.pdbx_description
1 polymer ?
#
loop_
_entity_poly.entity_id
_entity_poly.type
_entity_poly.pdbx_seq_one_letter_code
_entity_poly.pdbx_strand_id
1 'polypeptide(L)'
;RNLMAQVIPCYDGFPDQEKMACINSALSEKITQMPKRLKDVLSAIRQEKLNKNAATGATGTDEDDEAFINALDEANAQDDQFYYNALPKLPQGIKDSVDAVGPALAMPVISAICPVIGMLATGVKVSVHGKMNSLNLISYIAGDFASGKGSIDPIINTWTKEVKDMDKMYLQTEEDWRVKKRAAKNKKEQPEEPKLPIRCLTLNNTVANLAERLANTEGKHAFSFTPEADTVAQKWKSAMSDFSVMLRQAYDGTSYEREARSAEAVNVHIERLLWNVVMCGTPDALYRVVSNYTDGFQSRIIVARTPDNTFTPLTENLYVLKERQKERIIQIAHLLPLMNGEVVLPKLEERGREWLELIRLETMKNDDKVKARQRFRICPTTMRMMTCIMLCKVAEILIQKHGLNGAEKKLKEHPNLWKEMIVRTQTPAMLSVFDTLADYQLENALYFFRQRIEDAFSSKNYNGQASLERSKRGKNDSIFERLDVTFTFEQAVQQSIAVKGTGASRESTRQMLKNWRKQGLVIMMKDKRYQKVNTTQ
;
A
#
# COMPACT_ATOMS: atom_id res chain seq x y z
N ARG A 1 -5.36 -10.60 27.04
CA ARG A 1 -4.54 -10.55 28.28
C ARG A 1 -5.37 -10.96 29.50
N ASN A 2 -6.50 -10.36 29.80
CA ASN A 2 -7.30 -10.72 31.01
C ASN A 2 -7.82 -12.15 31.01
N LEU A 3 -8.21 -12.72 29.87
CA LEU A 3 -8.64 -14.11 29.76
C LEU A 3 -7.48 -15.09 29.96
N MET A 4 -6.30 -14.74 29.43
CA MET A 4 -5.08 -15.53 29.59
C MET A 4 -4.55 -15.47 31.03
N ALA A 5 -4.61 -14.31 31.68
CA ALA A 5 -4.25 -14.18 33.09
C ALA A 5 -5.15 -15.02 34.01
N GLN A 6 -6.38 -15.32 33.59
CA GLN A 6 -7.32 -16.20 34.32
C GLN A 6 -7.13 -17.69 33.99
N VAL A 7 -6.74 -18.02 32.76
CA VAL A 7 -6.64 -19.41 32.27
C VAL A 7 -5.26 -20.03 32.55
N ILE A 8 -4.17 -19.29 32.44
CA ILE A 8 -2.83 -19.80 32.67
C ILE A 8 -2.61 -20.36 34.09
N PRO A 9 -3.07 -19.69 35.17
CA PRO A 9 -2.89 -20.20 36.52
C PRO A 9 -3.67 -21.51 36.79
N CYS A 10 -4.75 -21.79 36.05
CA CYS A 10 -5.53 -23.01 36.22
C CYS A 10 -4.76 -24.28 35.79
N TYR A 11 -3.67 -24.13 35.04
CA TYR A 11 -2.89 -25.24 34.49
C TYR A 11 -1.43 -25.25 34.98
N ASP A 12 -1.11 -24.54 36.04
CA ASP A 12 0.25 -24.39 36.57
C ASP A 12 0.90 -25.67 37.14
N GLY A 13 0.17 -26.78 37.21
CA GLY A 13 0.69 -28.08 37.64
C GLY A 13 0.90 -29.09 36.50
N PHE A 14 0.61 -28.72 35.26
CA PHE A 14 0.68 -29.63 34.11
C PHE A 14 2.03 -29.53 33.38
N PRO A 15 2.54 -30.63 32.76
CA PRO A 15 3.65 -30.59 31.84
C PRO A 15 3.41 -29.57 30.71
N ASP A 16 4.45 -28.90 30.26
CA ASP A 16 4.34 -27.75 29.33
C ASP A 16 3.56 -28.08 28.05
N GLN A 17 3.70 -29.29 27.49
CA GLN A 17 2.96 -29.72 26.31
C GLN A 17 1.46 -29.91 26.61
N GLU A 18 1.08 -30.53 27.73
CA GLU A 18 -0.31 -30.68 28.10
C GLU A 18 -0.93 -29.34 28.50
N LYS A 19 -0.17 -28.47 29.16
CA LYS A 19 -0.57 -27.11 29.49
C LYS A 19 -0.92 -26.31 28.25
N MET A 20 -0.07 -26.37 27.22
CA MET A 20 -0.32 -25.69 25.95
C MET A 20 -1.51 -26.28 25.17
N ALA A 21 -1.68 -27.60 25.17
CA ALA A 21 -2.81 -28.25 24.54
C ALA A 21 -4.14 -27.89 25.23
N CYS A 22 -4.18 -27.88 26.57
CA CYS A 22 -5.36 -27.48 27.35
C CYS A 22 -5.69 -26.00 27.19
N ILE A 23 -4.67 -25.13 27.18
CA ILE A 23 -4.87 -23.69 26.94
C ILE A 23 -5.38 -23.45 25.51
N ASN A 24 -4.84 -24.14 24.51
CA ASN A 24 -5.31 -24.04 23.13
C ASN A 24 -6.75 -24.57 22.97
N SER A 25 -7.10 -25.67 23.63
CA SER A 25 -8.46 -26.21 23.59
C SER A 25 -9.47 -25.28 24.28
N ALA A 26 -9.15 -24.78 25.47
CA ALA A 26 -10.03 -23.84 26.20
C ALA A 26 -10.16 -22.48 25.48
N LEU A 27 -9.14 -22.05 24.75
CA LEU A 27 -9.16 -20.84 23.94
C LEU A 27 -9.90 -21.07 22.61
N SER A 28 -9.78 -22.23 21.97
CA SER A 28 -10.48 -22.54 20.71
C SER A 28 -11.98 -22.62 20.90
N GLU A 29 -12.48 -23.15 22.03
CA GLU A 29 -13.91 -23.16 22.34
C GLU A 29 -14.52 -21.76 22.54
N LYS A 30 -13.74 -20.81 23.07
CA LYS A 30 -14.20 -19.42 23.30
C LYS A 30 -13.82 -18.42 22.20
N ILE A 31 -12.90 -18.78 21.31
CA ILE A 31 -12.30 -17.88 20.29
C ILE A 31 -12.68 -18.28 18.86
N THR A 32 -13.60 -19.21 18.66
CA THR A 32 -14.16 -19.52 17.31
C THR A 32 -14.64 -18.29 16.54
N GLN A 33 -14.73 -17.13 17.16
CA GLN A 33 -15.09 -15.86 16.55
C GLN A 33 -13.93 -14.87 16.34
N MET A 34 -12.69 -15.13 16.80
CA MET A 34 -11.56 -14.17 16.67
C MET A 34 -10.16 -14.83 16.57
N PRO A 35 -9.78 -15.41 15.42
CA PRO A 35 -8.45 -16.03 15.20
C PRO A 35 -7.25 -15.07 15.37
N LYS A 36 -7.43 -13.76 15.09
CA LYS A 36 -6.37 -12.75 15.19
C LYS A 36 -5.84 -12.53 16.60
N ARG A 37 -6.70 -12.57 17.60
CA ARG A 37 -6.26 -12.42 19.01
C ARG A 37 -5.39 -13.58 19.50
N LEU A 38 -5.56 -14.77 18.92
CA LEU A 38 -4.72 -15.93 19.24
C LEU A 38 -3.27 -15.69 18.82
N LYS A 39 -3.04 -15.10 17.65
CA LYS A 39 -1.70 -14.79 17.11
C LYS A 39 -0.96 -13.74 17.95
N ASP A 40 -1.65 -12.64 18.31
CA ASP A 40 -1.08 -11.58 19.15
C ASP A 40 -0.74 -12.11 20.56
N VAL A 41 -1.55 -13.02 21.08
CA VAL A 41 -1.35 -13.65 22.37
C VAL A 41 -0.19 -14.64 22.31
N LEU A 42 -0.10 -15.47 21.27
CA LEU A 42 1.01 -16.40 21.05
C LEU A 42 2.34 -15.68 20.81
N SER A 43 2.33 -14.55 20.10
CA SER A 43 3.54 -13.73 19.91
C SER A 43 4.01 -13.06 21.21
N ALA A 44 3.06 -12.63 22.07
CA ALA A 44 3.38 -12.06 23.38
C ALA A 44 3.94 -13.11 24.34
N ILE A 45 3.40 -14.35 24.33
CA ILE A 45 3.91 -15.47 25.12
C ILE A 45 5.32 -15.86 24.67
N ARG A 46 5.59 -15.85 23.34
CA ARG A 46 6.92 -16.11 22.80
C ARG A 46 7.95 -15.09 23.28
N GLN A 47 7.59 -13.79 23.24
CA GLN A 47 8.50 -12.72 23.67
C GLN A 47 8.80 -12.81 25.17
N GLU A 48 7.82 -13.23 25.96
CA GLU A 48 7.98 -13.44 27.40
C GLU A 48 8.81 -14.71 27.73
N LYS A 49 8.68 -15.79 26.92
CA LYS A 49 9.48 -17.01 27.02
C LYS A 49 10.94 -16.77 26.56
N LEU A 50 11.17 -16.02 25.49
CA LEU A 50 12.49 -15.60 25.05
C LEU A 50 13.20 -14.72 26.09
N ASN A 51 12.47 -13.80 26.72
CA ASN A 51 13.00 -12.96 27.79
C ASN A 51 13.30 -13.77 29.07
N LYS A 52 12.52 -14.79 29.40
CA LYS A 52 12.80 -15.72 30.52
C LYS A 52 13.98 -16.64 30.23
N ASN A 53 14.10 -17.17 29.02
CA ASN A 53 15.22 -18.03 28.62
C ASN A 53 16.55 -17.25 28.53
N ALA A 54 16.52 -15.99 28.09
CA ALA A 54 17.67 -15.09 28.14
C ALA A 54 18.12 -14.77 29.57
N ALA A 55 17.19 -14.77 30.54
CA ALA A 55 17.51 -14.56 31.96
C ALA A 55 18.00 -15.81 32.69
N THR A 56 17.70 -17.03 32.19
CA THR A 56 18.02 -18.29 32.85
C THR A 56 19.16 -19.09 32.19
N GLY A 57 19.70 -18.67 31.04
CA GLY A 57 20.81 -19.33 30.36
C GLY A 57 20.54 -20.78 29.91
N ALA A 58 19.28 -21.17 29.77
CA ALA A 58 18.89 -22.52 29.35
C ALA A 58 18.91 -22.61 27.82
N THR A 59 19.82 -23.41 27.27
CA THR A 59 19.80 -23.84 25.86
C THR A 59 18.69 -24.85 25.67
N GLY A 60 17.59 -24.42 25.02
CA GLY A 60 16.55 -25.31 24.48
C GLY A 60 17.15 -26.14 23.33
N THR A 61 16.74 -27.40 23.19
CA THR A 61 17.21 -28.31 22.13
C THR A 61 16.63 -27.89 20.78
N ASP A 62 17.40 -28.02 19.70
CA ASP A 62 17.06 -27.64 18.31
C ASP A 62 15.70 -28.25 17.83
N GLU A 63 15.29 -29.39 18.36
CA GLU A 63 14.02 -30.08 18.02
C GLU A 63 12.76 -29.34 18.48
N ASP A 64 12.80 -28.63 19.61
CA ASP A 64 11.67 -27.83 20.12
C ASP A 64 11.48 -26.54 19.29
N ASP A 65 12.55 -25.99 18.75
CA ASP A 65 12.53 -24.81 17.90
C ASP A 65 12.04 -25.16 16.48
N GLU A 66 12.41 -26.32 15.92
CA GLU A 66 11.89 -26.81 14.63
C GLU A 66 10.38 -27.13 14.70
N ALA A 67 9.93 -27.81 15.74
CA ALA A 67 8.50 -28.11 15.93
C ALA A 67 7.68 -26.82 16.08
N PHE A 68 8.23 -25.78 16.69
CA PHE A 68 7.60 -24.49 16.84
C PHE A 68 7.58 -23.69 15.53
N ILE A 69 8.66 -23.73 14.73
CA ILE A 69 8.73 -23.10 13.39
C ILE A 69 7.72 -23.77 12.46
N ASN A 70 7.64 -25.09 12.44
CA ASN A 70 6.67 -25.83 11.65
C ASN A 70 5.21 -25.48 12.03
N ALA A 71 4.92 -25.36 13.32
CA ALA A 71 3.60 -24.93 13.80
C ALA A 71 3.26 -23.47 13.43
N LEU A 72 4.26 -22.58 13.31
CA LEU A 72 4.10 -21.23 12.82
C LEU A 72 3.84 -21.17 11.30
N ASP A 73 4.52 -22.03 10.54
CA ASP A 73 4.36 -22.10 9.10
C ASP A 73 2.98 -22.71 8.73
N GLU A 74 2.53 -23.71 9.49
CA GLU A 74 1.17 -24.24 9.39
C GLU A 74 0.11 -23.18 9.77
N ALA A 75 0.35 -22.38 10.80
CA ALA A 75 -0.54 -21.29 11.20
C ALA A 75 -0.57 -20.15 10.16
N ASN A 76 0.56 -19.82 9.54
CA ASN A 76 0.62 -18.84 8.46
C ASN A 76 -0.09 -19.33 7.20
N ALA A 77 0.09 -20.61 6.83
CA ALA A 77 -0.63 -21.21 5.71
C ALA A 77 -2.15 -21.30 5.98
N GLN A 78 -2.55 -21.53 7.24
CA GLN A 78 -3.96 -21.52 7.66
C GLN A 78 -4.55 -20.10 7.65
N ASP A 79 -3.78 -19.05 7.95
CA ASP A 79 -4.24 -17.66 7.89
C ASP A 79 -4.62 -17.24 6.47
N ASP A 80 -3.76 -17.53 5.47
CA ASP A 80 -4.06 -17.20 4.07
C ASP A 80 -5.27 -17.99 3.56
N GLN A 81 -5.39 -19.25 3.95
CA GLN A 81 -6.56 -20.09 3.65
C GLN A 81 -7.81 -19.62 4.41
N PHE A 82 -7.65 -19.07 5.62
CA PHE A 82 -8.75 -18.47 6.38
C PHE A 82 -9.35 -17.28 5.65
N TYR A 83 -8.55 -16.34 5.14
CA TYR A 83 -9.07 -15.21 4.37
C TYR A 83 -9.79 -15.65 3.10
N TYR A 84 -9.26 -16.64 2.38
CA TYR A 84 -9.91 -17.21 1.21
C TYR A 84 -11.25 -17.88 1.58
N ASN A 85 -11.28 -18.69 2.62
CA ASN A 85 -12.49 -19.38 3.09
C ASN A 85 -13.53 -18.42 3.68
N ALA A 86 -13.10 -17.29 4.24
CA ALA A 86 -13.98 -16.25 4.75
C ALA A 86 -14.58 -15.36 3.63
N LEU A 87 -14.07 -15.45 2.38
CA LEU A 87 -14.65 -14.79 1.22
C LEU A 87 -15.82 -15.62 0.67
N PRO A 88 -17.07 -15.36 1.06
CA PRO A 88 -18.20 -16.11 0.54
C PRO A 88 -18.31 -15.84 -0.96
N LYS A 89 -18.98 -16.48 -1.71
CA LYS A 89 -19.33 -16.37 -3.13
C LYS A 89 -18.81 -15.13 -3.87
N LEU A 90 -17.50 -15.10 -4.15
CA LEU A 90 -16.91 -14.06 -5.01
C LEU A 90 -17.62 -14.04 -6.37
N PRO A 91 -17.81 -12.86 -6.99
CA PRO A 91 -18.33 -12.75 -8.35
C PRO A 91 -17.42 -13.50 -9.34
N GLN A 92 -18.02 -14.01 -10.39
CA GLN A 92 -17.29 -14.58 -11.51
C GLN A 92 -16.29 -13.54 -12.04
N GLY A 93 -15.21 -13.92 -12.63
CA GLY A 93 -14.12 -13.01 -12.98
C GLY A 93 -13.16 -12.76 -11.82
N ILE A 94 -13.62 -12.29 -10.66
CA ILE A 94 -12.78 -12.20 -9.45
C ILE A 94 -12.45 -13.60 -8.95
N LYS A 95 -13.48 -14.48 -8.86
CA LYS A 95 -13.26 -15.89 -8.52
C LYS A 95 -12.33 -16.57 -9.52
N ASP A 96 -12.52 -16.34 -10.83
CA ASP A 96 -11.66 -16.88 -11.88
C ASP A 96 -10.20 -16.43 -11.70
N SER A 97 -9.99 -15.17 -11.31
CA SER A 97 -8.68 -14.62 -11.03
C SER A 97 -8.01 -15.27 -9.81
N VAL A 98 -8.78 -15.50 -8.75
CA VAL A 98 -8.30 -16.17 -7.52
C VAL A 98 -8.02 -17.65 -7.80
N ASP A 99 -8.92 -18.36 -8.46
CA ASP A 99 -8.75 -19.78 -8.81
C ASP A 99 -7.53 -20.02 -9.71
N ALA A 100 -7.12 -19.01 -10.50
CA ALA A 100 -5.96 -19.09 -11.37
C ALA A 100 -4.61 -19.02 -10.65
N VAL A 101 -4.57 -18.53 -9.40
CA VAL A 101 -3.34 -18.39 -8.60
C VAL A 101 -3.37 -19.22 -7.31
N GLY A 102 -4.52 -19.75 -6.96
CA GLY A 102 -4.73 -20.55 -5.76
C GLY A 102 -5.01 -19.72 -4.51
N PRO A 103 -5.39 -20.41 -3.40
CA PRO A 103 -5.86 -19.77 -2.18
C PRO A 103 -4.81 -18.89 -1.49
N ALA A 104 -3.55 -19.26 -1.53
CA ALA A 104 -2.46 -18.53 -0.89
C ALA A 104 -2.25 -17.11 -1.47
N LEU A 105 -2.57 -16.90 -2.74
CA LEU A 105 -2.47 -15.60 -3.41
C LEU A 105 -3.85 -14.92 -3.59
N ALA A 106 -4.91 -15.42 -2.98
CA ALA A 106 -6.27 -14.88 -3.13
C ALA A 106 -6.34 -13.39 -2.78
N MET A 107 -5.88 -13.02 -1.59
CA MET A 107 -5.92 -11.63 -1.11
C MET A 107 -4.98 -10.70 -1.90
N PRO A 108 -3.73 -11.08 -2.21
CA PRO A 108 -2.87 -10.33 -3.12
C PRO A 108 -3.52 -10.07 -4.49
N VAL A 109 -4.15 -11.08 -5.10
CA VAL A 109 -4.82 -10.93 -6.40
C VAL A 109 -6.01 -10.00 -6.31
N ILE A 110 -6.89 -10.14 -5.30
CA ILE A 110 -8.03 -9.23 -5.10
C ILE A 110 -7.53 -7.79 -4.94
N SER A 111 -6.46 -7.60 -4.16
CA SER A 111 -5.84 -6.29 -3.96
C SER A 111 -5.27 -5.70 -5.26
N ALA A 112 -4.76 -6.53 -6.18
CA ALA A 112 -4.21 -6.11 -7.46
C ALA A 112 -5.30 -5.83 -8.51
N ILE A 113 -6.39 -6.61 -8.55
CA ILE A 113 -7.42 -6.43 -9.59
C ILE A 113 -8.43 -5.33 -9.27
N CYS A 114 -8.66 -4.99 -8.00
CA CYS A 114 -9.59 -3.90 -7.66
C CYS A 114 -9.21 -2.56 -8.29
N PRO A 115 -7.92 -2.11 -8.31
CA PRO A 115 -7.53 -0.93 -9.07
C PRO A 115 -7.81 -1.04 -10.58
N VAL A 116 -7.65 -2.23 -11.17
CA VAL A 116 -7.96 -2.46 -12.58
C VAL A 116 -9.47 -2.31 -12.84
N ILE A 117 -10.30 -2.93 -12.00
CA ILE A 117 -11.76 -2.82 -12.09
C ILE A 117 -12.20 -1.36 -11.92
N GLY A 118 -11.60 -0.64 -10.96
CA GLY A 118 -11.86 0.79 -10.77
C GLY A 118 -11.50 1.64 -11.98
N MET A 119 -10.42 1.31 -12.69
CA MET A 119 -10.05 1.93 -13.96
C MET A 119 -11.05 1.61 -15.06
N LEU A 120 -11.53 0.38 -15.17
CA LEU A 120 -12.53 -0.01 -16.16
C LEU A 120 -13.88 0.68 -15.90
N ALA A 121 -14.35 0.70 -14.66
CA ALA A 121 -15.57 1.37 -14.24
C ALA A 121 -15.38 2.88 -14.06
N THR A 122 -14.76 3.53 -15.02
CA THR A 122 -14.23 4.90 -14.93
C THR A 122 -15.26 5.97 -14.60
N GLY A 123 -16.52 5.78 -14.97
CA GLY A 123 -17.61 6.74 -14.72
C GLY A 123 -18.30 6.57 -13.37
N VAL A 124 -18.00 5.51 -12.63
CA VAL A 124 -18.68 5.21 -11.37
C VAL A 124 -18.10 6.04 -10.23
N LYS A 125 -19.01 6.61 -9.43
CA LYS A 125 -18.68 7.24 -8.15
C LYS A 125 -19.54 6.62 -7.05
N VAL A 126 -18.96 6.34 -5.91
CA VAL A 126 -19.63 5.79 -4.74
C VAL A 126 -19.61 6.79 -3.58
N SER A 127 -20.73 6.88 -2.86
CA SER A 127 -20.78 7.62 -1.60
C SER A 127 -19.95 6.90 -0.54
N VAL A 128 -19.07 7.65 0.10
CA VAL A 128 -18.29 7.20 1.25
C VAL A 128 -18.41 8.26 2.33
N HIS A 129 -19.15 7.95 3.36
CA HIS A 129 -19.46 8.87 4.47
C HIS A 129 -20.01 10.22 3.99
N GLY A 130 -20.93 10.17 3.01
CA GLY A 130 -21.60 11.35 2.47
C GLY A 130 -20.81 12.13 1.41
N LYS A 131 -19.59 11.69 1.05
CA LYS A 131 -18.78 12.28 -0.02
C LYS A 131 -18.69 11.33 -1.22
N MET A 132 -18.98 11.85 -2.42
CA MET A 132 -18.83 11.09 -3.67
C MET A 132 -17.35 10.90 -4.01
N ASN A 133 -16.94 9.67 -4.20
CA ASN A 133 -15.59 9.28 -4.53
C ASN A 133 -15.55 8.44 -5.79
N SER A 134 -14.58 8.72 -6.66
CA SER A 134 -14.24 7.83 -7.78
C SER A 134 -13.53 6.58 -7.27
N LEU A 135 -13.45 5.55 -8.10
CA LEU A 135 -12.83 4.26 -7.76
C LEU A 135 -11.30 4.31 -7.95
N ASN A 136 -10.67 5.37 -7.48
CA ASN A 136 -9.21 5.51 -7.52
C ASN A 136 -8.59 4.64 -6.43
N LEU A 137 -7.74 3.71 -6.82
CA LEU A 137 -7.08 2.78 -5.92
C LEU A 137 -5.60 2.64 -6.29
N ILE A 138 -4.76 2.51 -5.27
CA ILE A 138 -3.32 2.29 -5.39
C ILE A 138 -3.00 1.04 -4.60
N SER A 139 -2.34 0.07 -5.23
CA SER A 139 -2.03 -1.22 -4.61
C SER A 139 -0.55 -1.55 -4.72
N TYR A 140 0.00 -2.14 -3.68
CA TYR A 140 1.35 -2.69 -3.66
C TYR A 140 1.32 -4.13 -3.15
N ILE A 141 1.79 -5.05 -3.98
CA ILE A 141 1.92 -6.45 -3.63
C ILE A 141 3.37 -6.71 -3.22
N ALA A 142 3.58 -6.83 -1.92
CA ALA A 142 4.89 -7.05 -1.33
C ALA A 142 5.17 -8.54 -1.19
N GLY A 143 6.34 -8.97 -1.65
CA GLY A 143 6.79 -10.34 -1.49
C GLY A 143 8.27 -10.48 -1.82
N ASP A 144 8.91 -11.48 -1.25
CA ASP A 144 10.31 -11.77 -1.50
C ASP A 144 10.53 -12.30 -2.94
N PHE A 145 11.78 -12.55 -3.31
CA PHE A 145 12.07 -13.18 -4.58
C PHE A 145 11.42 -14.58 -4.64
N ALA A 146 10.97 -14.99 -5.81
CA ALA A 146 10.28 -16.26 -6.05
C ALA A 146 8.95 -16.48 -5.28
N SER A 147 8.36 -15.47 -4.66
CA SER A 147 7.12 -15.58 -3.87
C SER A 147 5.83 -15.67 -4.69
N GLY A 148 5.91 -15.95 -6.00
CA GLY A 148 4.74 -16.14 -6.87
C GLY A 148 4.11 -14.85 -7.41
N LYS A 149 4.67 -13.66 -7.16
CA LYS A 149 4.15 -12.37 -7.66
C LYS A 149 3.91 -12.34 -9.17
N GLY A 150 4.73 -13.06 -9.95
CA GLY A 150 4.62 -13.11 -11.41
C GLY A 150 3.32 -13.72 -11.92
N SER A 151 2.60 -14.51 -11.11
CA SER A 151 1.30 -15.07 -11.49
C SER A 151 0.18 -14.04 -11.58
N ILE A 152 0.38 -12.83 -11.05
CA ILE A 152 -0.58 -11.72 -11.09
C ILE A 152 -0.59 -11.04 -12.48
N ASP A 153 0.55 -10.99 -13.16
CA ASP A 153 0.69 -10.30 -14.46
C ASP A 153 -0.27 -10.84 -15.54
N PRO A 154 -0.40 -12.14 -15.79
CA PRO A 154 -1.36 -12.66 -16.77
C PRO A 154 -2.82 -12.28 -16.46
N ILE A 155 -3.17 -12.17 -15.16
CA ILE A 155 -4.50 -11.79 -14.72
C ILE A 155 -4.77 -10.32 -15.04
N ILE A 156 -3.86 -9.42 -14.65
CA ILE A 156 -3.96 -7.99 -14.96
C ILE A 156 -4.02 -7.77 -16.47
N ASN A 157 -3.19 -8.48 -17.23
CA ASN A 157 -3.20 -8.41 -18.69
C ASN A 157 -4.54 -8.84 -19.29
N THR A 158 -5.20 -9.85 -18.71
CA THR A 158 -6.52 -10.31 -19.16
C THR A 158 -7.61 -9.27 -18.87
N TRP A 159 -7.64 -8.70 -17.66
CA TRP A 159 -8.59 -7.64 -17.29
C TRP A 159 -8.41 -6.37 -18.14
N THR A 160 -7.18 -6.02 -18.50
CA THR A 160 -6.86 -4.79 -19.25
C THR A 160 -6.84 -4.98 -20.76
N LYS A 161 -7.16 -6.17 -21.27
CA LYS A 161 -6.96 -6.54 -22.67
C LYS A 161 -7.57 -5.54 -23.64
N GLU A 162 -8.86 -5.20 -23.49
CA GLU A 162 -9.54 -4.29 -24.42
C GLU A 162 -8.95 -2.88 -24.40
N VAL A 163 -8.61 -2.36 -23.21
CA VAL A 163 -7.97 -1.05 -23.08
C VAL A 163 -6.59 -1.05 -23.74
N LYS A 164 -5.79 -2.10 -23.52
CA LYS A 164 -4.48 -2.24 -24.15
C LYS A 164 -4.56 -2.39 -25.67
N ASP A 165 -5.58 -3.06 -26.18
CA ASP A 165 -5.78 -3.21 -27.63
C ASP A 165 -6.15 -1.85 -28.26
N MET A 166 -6.95 -1.04 -27.60
CA MET A 166 -7.19 0.36 -28.03
C MET A 166 -5.92 1.21 -27.94
N ASP A 167 -5.19 1.12 -26.84
CA ASP A 167 -3.95 1.87 -26.65
C ASP A 167 -2.89 1.54 -27.70
N LYS A 168 -2.82 0.28 -28.19
CA LYS A 168 -1.94 -0.09 -29.30
C LYS A 168 -2.25 0.69 -30.58
N MET A 169 -3.52 0.92 -30.89
CA MET A 169 -3.91 1.72 -32.06
C MET A 169 -3.45 3.18 -31.90
N TYR A 170 -3.59 3.74 -30.71
CA TYR A 170 -3.12 5.09 -30.41
C TYR A 170 -1.59 5.18 -30.46
N LEU A 171 -0.88 4.20 -29.89
CA LEU A 171 0.58 4.15 -29.94
C LEU A 171 1.11 4.02 -31.37
N GLN A 172 0.41 3.27 -32.25
CA GLN A 172 0.74 3.22 -33.68
C GLN A 172 0.58 4.58 -34.34
N THR A 173 -0.52 5.29 -34.08
CA THR A 173 -0.74 6.65 -34.58
C THR A 173 0.34 7.62 -34.13
N GLU A 174 0.80 7.50 -32.88
CA GLU A 174 1.89 8.31 -32.34
C GLU A 174 3.24 8.00 -33.02
N GLU A 175 3.52 6.71 -33.29
CA GLU A 175 4.74 6.33 -33.99
C GLU A 175 4.73 6.81 -35.45
N ASP A 176 3.59 6.71 -36.13
CA ASP A 176 3.42 7.25 -37.48
C ASP A 176 3.66 8.78 -37.51
N TRP A 177 3.19 9.50 -36.50
CA TRP A 177 3.48 10.93 -36.34
C TRP A 177 4.99 11.17 -36.12
N ARG A 178 5.65 10.38 -35.27
CA ARG A 178 7.09 10.49 -35.04
C ARG A 178 7.90 10.27 -36.32
N VAL A 179 7.49 9.30 -37.13
CA VAL A 179 8.12 9.04 -38.45
C VAL A 179 7.95 10.25 -39.38
N LYS A 180 6.73 10.78 -39.49
CA LYS A 180 6.44 11.98 -40.30
C LYS A 180 7.23 13.18 -39.81
N LYS A 181 7.32 13.41 -38.50
CA LYS A 181 8.06 14.51 -37.88
C LYS A 181 9.58 14.41 -38.20
N ARG A 182 10.15 13.20 -38.11
CA ARG A 182 11.57 12.97 -38.49
C ARG A 182 11.83 13.18 -39.98
N ALA A 183 10.87 12.86 -40.82
CA ALA A 183 10.98 13.03 -42.30
C ALA A 183 10.79 14.47 -42.74
N ALA A 184 10.14 15.33 -41.96
CA ALA A 184 9.93 16.75 -42.29
C ALA A 184 11.23 17.53 -42.27
N LYS A 185 11.64 18.08 -43.46
CA LYS A 185 12.88 18.83 -43.63
C LYS A 185 12.85 20.25 -43.04
N ASN A 186 11.66 20.85 -42.95
CA ASN A 186 11.45 22.22 -42.48
C ASN A 186 10.61 22.23 -41.17
N LYS A 187 11.00 23.10 -40.22
CA LYS A 187 10.21 23.27 -38.97
C LYS A 187 8.76 23.71 -39.22
N LYS A 188 8.49 24.42 -40.31
CA LYS A 188 7.11 24.88 -40.67
C LYS A 188 6.22 23.77 -41.21
N GLU A 189 6.76 22.64 -41.60
CA GLU A 189 6.07 21.48 -42.18
C GLU A 189 5.94 20.34 -41.16
N GLN A 190 6.39 20.55 -39.92
CA GLN A 190 6.30 19.52 -38.88
C GLN A 190 4.84 19.31 -38.48
N PRO A 191 4.33 18.05 -38.48
CA PRO A 191 2.99 17.77 -38.05
C PRO A 191 2.83 18.04 -36.54
N GLU A 192 1.67 18.56 -36.15
CA GLU A 192 1.32 18.71 -34.74
C GLU A 192 1.29 17.36 -34.02
N GLU A 193 1.68 17.38 -32.76
CA GLU A 193 1.66 16.19 -31.92
C GLU A 193 0.22 15.77 -31.60
N PRO A 194 -0.17 14.50 -31.89
CA PRO A 194 -1.51 14.05 -31.59
C PRO A 194 -1.69 13.85 -30.08
N LYS A 195 -2.73 14.45 -29.50
CA LYS A 195 -3.14 14.24 -28.11
C LYS A 195 -4.03 13.01 -28.04
N LEU A 196 -3.44 11.86 -27.76
CA LEU A 196 -4.13 10.57 -27.79
C LEU A 196 -4.49 10.09 -26.38
N PRO A 197 -5.71 9.55 -26.17
CA PRO A 197 -6.20 9.15 -24.86
C PRO A 197 -5.68 7.76 -24.44
N ILE A 198 -4.36 7.60 -24.41
CA ILE A 198 -3.70 6.38 -23.95
C ILE A 198 -3.90 6.26 -22.44
N ARG A 199 -4.40 5.12 -22.00
CA ARG A 199 -4.79 4.90 -20.60
C ARG A 199 -3.84 3.99 -19.83
N CYS A 200 -3.17 3.04 -20.47
CA CYS A 200 -2.17 2.17 -19.82
C CYS A 200 -0.79 2.86 -19.87
N LEU A 201 -0.37 3.45 -18.76
CA LEU A 201 0.81 4.29 -18.67
C LEU A 201 1.92 3.60 -17.88
N THR A 202 3.17 3.71 -18.38
CA THR A 202 4.33 3.18 -17.65
C THR A 202 4.73 4.08 -16.48
N LEU A 203 5.14 3.47 -15.36
CA LEU A 203 5.76 4.19 -14.23
C LEU A 203 7.23 4.54 -14.50
N ASN A 204 7.83 4.00 -15.57
CA ASN A 204 9.15 4.41 -16.03
C ASN A 204 9.06 5.70 -16.87
N ASN A 205 8.75 6.80 -16.21
CA ASN A 205 8.40 8.06 -16.85
C ASN A 205 8.93 9.25 -16.05
N THR A 206 8.85 10.46 -16.60
CA THR A 206 9.01 11.71 -15.86
C THR A 206 7.66 12.23 -15.39
N VAL A 207 7.64 13.04 -14.31
CA VAL A 207 6.41 13.69 -13.82
C VAL A 207 5.75 14.55 -14.91
N ALA A 208 6.54 15.24 -15.73
CA ALA A 208 6.03 16.09 -16.81
C ALA A 208 5.27 15.27 -17.86
N ASN A 209 5.92 14.25 -18.43
CA ASN A 209 5.32 13.43 -19.47
C ASN A 209 4.12 12.62 -18.94
N LEU A 210 4.21 12.13 -17.70
CA LEU A 210 3.07 11.44 -17.07
C LEU A 210 1.87 12.38 -16.87
N ALA A 211 2.12 13.62 -16.42
CA ALA A 211 1.07 14.62 -16.26
C ALA A 211 0.37 14.93 -17.58
N GLU A 212 1.12 15.09 -18.67
CA GLU A 212 0.58 15.28 -20.01
C GLU A 212 -0.27 14.09 -20.48
N ARG A 213 0.23 12.86 -20.30
CA ARG A 213 -0.52 11.64 -20.62
C ARG A 213 -1.82 11.57 -19.81
N LEU A 214 -1.78 11.88 -18.51
CA LEU A 214 -2.97 11.90 -17.66
C LEU A 214 -3.98 12.98 -18.05
N ALA A 215 -3.51 14.15 -18.51
CA ALA A 215 -4.38 15.20 -19.03
C ALA A 215 -5.11 14.77 -20.33
N ASN A 216 -4.47 13.93 -21.15
CA ASN A 216 -5.03 13.47 -22.42
C ASN A 216 -6.02 12.28 -22.29
N THR A 217 -6.32 11.79 -21.08
CA THR A 217 -7.23 10.63 -20.88
C THR A 217 -8.72 10.94 -21.06
N GLU A 218 -9.08 12.15 -21.45
CA GLU A 218 -10.46 12.58 -21.69
C GLU A 218 -11.39 12.35 -20.47
N GLY A 219 -10.86 12.56 -19.27
CA GLY A 219 -11.61 12.35 -18.01
C GLY A 219 -11.85 10.89 -17.63
N LYS A 220 -11.19 9.95 -18.31
CA LYS A 220 -11.21 8.53 -17.95
C LYS A 220 -10.03 8.19 -17.02
N HIS A 221 -10.17 7.14 -16.23
CA HIS A 221 -9.07 6.66 -15.40
C HIS A 221 -7.94 6.10 -16.27
N ALA A 222 -6.71 6.54 -15.99
CA ALA A 222 -5.51 5.86 -16.42
C ALA A 222 -5.17 4.70 -15.48
N PHE A 223 -4.33 3.80 -15.95
CA PHE A 223 -3.82 2.66 -15.19
C PHE A 223 -2.33 2.49 -15.38
N SER A 224 -1.63 2.18 -14.32
CA SER A 224 -0.22 1.81 -14.37
C SER A 224 0.00 0.50 -13.62
N PHE A 225 0.75 -0.39 -14.23
CA PHE A 225 1.20 -1.63 -13.61
C PHE A 225 2.71 -1.80 -13.77
N THR A 226 3.37 -2.19 -12.69
CA THR A 226 4.76 -2.64 -12.73
C THR A 226 4.91 -3.95 -11.95
N PRO A 227 5.43 -5.01 -12.58
CA PRO A 227 5.74 -6.27 -11.89
C PRO A 227 6.99 -6.16 -11.01
N GLU A 228 7.83 -5.12 -11.23
CA GLU A 228 9.08 -4.89 -10.53
C GLU A 228 9.18 -3.44 -10.05
N ALA A 229 8.62 -3.16 -8.89
CA ALA A 229 8.65 -1.82 -8.28
C ALA A 229 10.07 -1.37 -7.86
N ASP A 230 11.02 -2.28 -7.77
CA ASP A 230 12.42 -1.97 -7.45
C ASP A 230 13.05 -0.98 -8.43
N THR A 231 12.74 -1.14 -9.73
CA THR A 231 13.23 -0.25 -10.78
C THR A 231 12.61 1.15 -10.68
N VAL A 232 11.33 1.23 -10.32
CA VAL A 232 10.61 2.49 -10.10
C VAL A 232 11.12 3.18 -8.84
N ALA A 233 11.28 2.45 -7.75
CA ALA A 233 11.74 2.96 -6.46
C ALA A 233 13.13 3.59 -6.52
N GLN A 234 14.02 3.08 -7.39
CA GLN A 234 15.34 3.69 -7.63
C GLN A 234 15.24 5.06 -8.30
N LYS A 235 14.33 5.21 -9.28
CA LYS A 235 14.14 6.46 -10.03
C LYS A 235 13.44 7.54 -9.20
N TRP A 236 12.57 7.17 -8.29
CA TRP A 236 11.82 8.13 -7.44
C TRP A 236 12.70 8.90 -6.44
N LYS A 237 13.99 8.61 -6.38
CA LYS A 237 14.96 9.46 -5.66
C LYS A 237 15.19 10.82 -6.33
N SER A 238 14.86 10.95 -7.62
CA SER A 238 14.94 12.19 -8.37
C SER A 238 13.63 12.96 -8.27
N ALA A 239 13.70 14.25 -7.99
CA ALA A 239 12.53 15.14 -7.98
C ALA A 239 11.76 15.17 -9.32
N MET A 240 12.44 14.85 -10.44
CA MET A 240 11.83 14.78 -11.77
C MET A 240 10.97 13.52 -11.97
N SER A 241 11.07 12.54 -11.10
CA SER A 241 10.38 11.25 -11.21
C SER A 241 9.69 10.83 -9.89
N ASP A 242 9.56 11.73 -8.92
CA ASP A 242 8.82 11.48 -7.69
C ASP A 242 7.32 11.72 -7.92
N PHE A 243 6.58 10.62 -8.04
CA PHE A 243 5.12 10.64 -8.23
C PHE A 243 4.32 10.64 -6.92
N SER A 244 4.95 10.68 -5.76
CA SER A 244 4.27 10.54 -4.46
C SER A 244 3.15 11.57 -4.26
N VAL A 245 3.37 12.82 -4.70
CA VAL A 245 2.35 13.88 -4.67
C VAL A 245 1.20 13.56 -5.61
N MET A 246 1.50 13.18 -6.87
CA MET A 246 0.47 12.83 -7.85
C MET A 246 -0.35 11.63 -7.39
N LEU A 247 0.28 10.61 -6.80
CA LEU A 247 -0.42 9.43 -6.27
C LEU A 247 -1.37 9.79 -5.12
N ARG A 248 -0.97 10.69 -4.23
CA ARG A 248 -1.86 11.17 -3.16
C ARG A 248 -3.06 11.92 -3.72
N GLN A 249 -2.83 12.81 -4.69
CA GLN A 249 -3.90 13.55 -5.37
C GLN A 249 -4.78 12.63 -6.19
N ALA A 250 -4.20 11.64 -6.88
CA ALA A 250 -4.95 10.62 -7.60
C ALA A 250 -5.86 9.82 -6.68
N TYR A 251 -5.36 9.34 -5.53
CA TYR A 251 -6.18 8.62 -4.56
C TYR A 251 -7.38 9.44 -4.06
N ASP A 252 -7.17 10.73 -3.79
CA ASP A 252 -8.22 11.64 -3.33
C ASP A 252 -9.10 12.16 -4.49
N GLY A 253 -8.71 11.96 -5.76
CA GLY A 253 -9.41 12.44 -6.96
C GLY A 253 -9.47 13.95 -7.05
N THR A 254 -8.44 14.65 -6.57
CA THR A 254 -8.33 16.12 -6.58
C THR A 254 -7.72 16.62 -7.88
N SER A 255 -7.71 17.94 -8.07
CA SER A 255 -7.07 18.59 -9.22
C SER A 255 -5.54 18.42 -9.17
N TYR A 256 -4.93 18.44 -10.34
CA TYR A 256 -3.48 18.50 -10.50
C TYR A 256 -3.12 19.55 -11.53
N GLU A 257 -2.23 20.44 -11.17
CA GLU A 257 -1.79 21.54 -12.01
C GLU A 257 -0.27 21.53 -12.11
N ARG A 258 0.21 21.83 -13.30
CA ARG A 258 1.62 22.02 -13.58
C ARG A 258 1.77 23.17 -14.56
N GLU A 259 2.53 24.18 -14.15
CA GLU A 259 2.88 25.34 -14.96
C GLU A 259 4.39 25.45 -15.13
N ALA A 260 4.82 25.84 -16.31
CA ALA A 260 6.21 26.17 -16.60
C ALA A 260 6.27 27.35 -17.59
N ARG A 261 7.32 28.15 -17.49
CA ARG A 261 7.47 29.38 -18.30
C ARG A 261 7.90 29.13 -19.74
N SER A 262 8.55 27.99 -20.03
CA SER A 262 9.02 27.68 -21.37
C SER A 262 7.85 27.31 -22.27
N ALA A 263 7.84 27.80 -23.50
CA ALA A 263 6.82 27.48 -24.50
C ALA A 263 6.80 25.97 -24.88
N GLU A 264 7.93 25.29 -24.71
CA GLU A 264 8.08 23.85 -24.98
C GLU A 264 7.81 23.00 -23.74
N ALA A 265 7.56 23.61 -22.57
CA ALA A 265 7.34 22.88 -21.34
C ALA A 265 5.90 22.41 -21.22
N VAL A 266 5.72 21.27 -20.56
CA VAL A 266 4.42 20.68 -20.31
C VAL A 266 3.65 21.52 -19.28
N ASN A 267 2.57 22.14 -19.74
CA ASN A 267 1.59 22.86 -18.93
C ASN A 267 0.29 22.07 -18.96
N VAL A 268 -0.20 21.66 -17.80
CA VAL A 268 -1.44 20.87 -17.68
C VAL A 268 -2.30 21.38 -16.54
N HIS A 269 -3.61 21.34 -16.77
CA HIS A 269 -4.64 21.54 -15.77
C HIS A 269 -5.59 20.36 -15.82
N ILE A 270 -5.60 19.54 -14.77
CA ILE A 270 -6.44 18.36 -14.63
C ILE A 270 -7.40 18.64 -13.48
N GLU A 271 -8.68 18.78 -13.76
CA GLU A 271 -9.71 19.05 -12.73
C GLU A 271 -9.83 17.90 -11.72
N ARG A 272 -9.71 16.67 -12.20
CA ARG A 272 -9.79 15.46 -11.40
C ARG A 272 -8.74 14.47 -11.88
N LEU A 273 -7.76 14.21 -11.03
CA LEU A 273 -6.70 13.25 -11.34
C LEU A 273 -7.22 11.82 -11.12
N LEU A 274 -7.50 11.12 -12.21
CA LEU A 274 -8.05 9.77 -12.24
C LEU A 274 -6.97 8.77 -12.65
N TRP A 275 -6.29 8.18 -11.68
CA TRP A 275 -5.18 7.29 -11.93
C TRP A 275 -5.14 6.14 -10.92
N ASN A 276 -5.19 4.92 -11.42
CA ASN A 276 -5.12 3.69 -10.65
C ASN A 276 -3.75 3.03 -10.86
N VAL A 277 -3.16 2.52 -9.80
CA VAL A 277 -1.79 1.99 -9.86
C VAL A 277 -1.69 0.65 -9.13
N VAL A 278 -0.99 -0.30 -9.75
CA VAL A 278 -0.60 -1.57 -9.14
C VAL A 278 0.90 -1.76 -9.27
N MET A 279 1.55 -2.03 -8.16
CA MET A 279 2.98 -2.29 -8.08
C MET A 279 3.20 -3.65 -7.41
N CYS A 280 4.09 -4.46 -7.96
CA CYS A 280 4.60 -5.66 -7.31
C CYS A 280 6.10 -5.48 -7.04
N GLY A 281 6.58 -5.84 -5.87
CA GLY A 281 8.00 -5.67 -5.54
C GLY A 281 8.36 -6.28 -4.19
N THR A 282 9.61 -6.10 -3.82
CA THR A 282 10.11 -6.53 -2.51
C THR A 282 9.63 -5.59 -1.39
N PRO A 283 9.63 -6.02 -0.13
CA PRO A 283 9.41 -5.13 1.01
C PRO A 283 10.36 -3.93 1.03
N ASP A 284 11.63 -4.13 0.63
CA ASP A 284 12.61 -3.04 0.55
C ASP A 284 12.24 -1.99 -0.50
N ALA A 285 11.71 -2.41 -1.65
CA ALA A 285 11.21 -1.49 -2.66
C ALA A 285 10.00 -0.71 -2.16
N LEU A 286 9.08 -1.35 -1.42
CA LEU A 286 7.95 -0.69 -0.77
C LEU A 286 8.44 0.45 0.15
N TYR A 287 9.45 0.20 0.97
CA TYR A 287 10.02 1.21 1.87
C TYR A 287 10.76 2.34 1.16
N ARG A 288 11.22 2.11 -0.07
CA ARG A 288 11.78 3.17 -0.93
C ARG A 288 10.70 3.99 -1.62
N VAL A 289 9.62 3.36 -2.05
CA VAL A 289 8.42 4.02 -2.60
C VAL A 289 7.75 4.88 -1.53
N VAL A 290 7.61 4.35 -0.32
CA VAL A 290 7.06 5.05 0.84
C VAL A 290 8.21 5.59 1.69
N SER A 291 8.82 6.68 1.25
CA SER A 291 9.98 7.27 1.94
C SER A 291 9.62 8.19 3.12
N ASN A 292 8.37 8.67 3.18
CA ASN A 292 7.89 9.58 4.23
C ASN A 292 6.63 9.01 4.91
N TYR A 293 6.69 8.83 6.22
CA TYR A 293 5.61 8.26 7.04
C TYR A 293 4.73 9.32 7.73
N THR A 294 4.97 10.59 7.48
CA THR A 294 4.21 11.70 8.08
C THR A 294 3.31 12.44 7.08
N ASP A 295 3.47 12.21 5.78
CA ASP A 295 2.70 12.86 4.72
C ASP A 295 1.39 12.12 4.36
N GLY A 296 1.17 10.95 4.96
CA GLY A 296 -0.04 10.14 4.78
C GLY A 296 -0.08 9.34 3.47
N PHE A 297 1.00 9.27 2.69
CA PHE A 297 1.02 8.46 1.46
C PHE A 297 0.85 6.98 1.76
N GLN A 298 1.56 6.45 2.78
CA GLN A 298 1.46 5.05 3.21
C GLN A 298 0.03 4.61 3.54
N SER A 299 -0.80 5.52 4.04
CA SER A 299 -2.18 5.19 4.41
C SER A 299 -3.15 5.10 3.20
N ARG A 300 -2.71 5.51 2.02
CA ARG A 300 -3.47 5.50 0.76
C ARG A 300 -3.18 4.29 -0.12
N ILE A 301 -2.20 3.49 0.26
CA ILE A 301 -1.77 2.31 -0.50
C ILE A 301 -2.41 1.07 0.12
N ILE A 302 -3.08 0.28 -0.71
CA ILE A 302 -3.48 -1.09 -0.37
C ILE A 302 -2.22 -1.93 -0.39
N VAL A 303 -1.78 -2.43 0.77
CA VAL A 303 -0.63 -3.31 0.84
C VAL A 303 -1.10 -4.73 1.05
N ALA A 304 -0.67 -5.62 0.16
CA ALA A 304 -0.90 -7.05 0.29
C ALA A 304 0.45 -7.77 0.35
N ARG A 305 0.51 -8.84 1.14
CA ARG A 305 1.70 -9.66 1.32
C ARG A 305 1.51 -11.00 0.62
N THR A 306 2.50 -11.43 -0.18
CA THR A 306 2.54 -12.81 -0.65
C THR A 306 2.98 -13.73 0.49
N PRO A 307 2.51 -14.98 0.54
CA PRO A 307 2.95 -15.93 1.54
C PRO A 307 4.44 -16.26 1.36
N ASP A 308 5.09 -16.64 2.46
CA ASP A 308 6.42 -17.25 2.39
C ASP A 308 6.27 -18.69 1.87
N ASN A 309 6.88 -18.95 0.73
CA ASN A 309 6.85 -20.26 0.06
C ASN A 309 8.23 -20.92 0.00
N THR A 310 9.17 -20.46 0.82
CA THR A 310 10.58 -20.88 0.80
C THR A 310 10.72 -22.42 0.89
N PHE A 311 9.93 -23.04 1.74
CA PHE A 311 9.96 -24.49 1.95
C PHE A 311 8.73 -25.24 1.40
N THR A 312 7.90 -24.54 0.63
CA THR A 312 6.70 -25.15 0.05
C THR A 312 7.12 -26.13 -1.07
N PRO A 313 6.72 -27.41 -1.01
CA PRO A 313 7.04 -28.36 -2.04
C PRO A 313 6.39 -27.98 -3.36
N LEU A 314 7.08 -28.23 -4.46
CA LEU A 314 6.50 -28.07 -5.79
C LEU A 314 5.37 -29.09 -5.95
N THR A 315 4.15 -28.60 -6.08
CA THR A 315 2.97 -29.46 -6.31
C THR A 315 2.75 -29.68 -7.81
N GLU A 316 2.24 -30.85 -8.18
CA GLU A 316 1.89 -31.15 -9.58
C GLU A 316 0.71 -30.29 -10.08
N ASN A 317 -0.12 -29.79 -9.18
CA ASN A 317 -1.25 -28.92 -9.50
C ASN A 317 -0.78 -27.47 -9.65
N LEU A 318 -0.38 -27.12 -10.86
CA LEU A 318 -0.09 -25.73 -11.20
C LEU A 318 -1.39 -24.95 -11.35
N TYR A 319 -1.52 -23.85 -10.59
CA TYR A 319 -2.58 -22.88 -10.81
C TYR A 319 -2.28 -22.10 -12.08
N VAL A 320 -3.19 -22.19 -13.06
CA VAL A 320 -3.04 -21.55 -14.37
C VAL A 320 -4.35 -20.92 -14.78
N LEU A 321 -4.28 -19.75 -15.37
CA LEU A 321 -5.44 -19.06 -15.93
C LEU A 321 -5.90 -19.76 -17.21
N LYS A 322 -7.04 -20.48 -17.14
CA LYS A 322 -7.63 -21.25 -18.25
C LYS A 322 -8.33 -20.32 -19.25
N GLU A 323 -8.40 -20.71 -20.53
CA GLU A 323 -9.05 -19.91 -21.58
C GLU A 323 -10.49 -19.53 -21.23
N ARG A 324 -11.29 -20.45 -20.73
CA ARG A 324 -12.65 -20.16 -20.27
C ARG A 324 -12.72 -19.12 -19.14
N GLN A 325 -11.73 -19.07 -18.27
CA GLN A 325 -11.63 -18.05 -17.21
C GLN A 325 -11.27 -16.69 -17.83
N LYS A 326 -10.32 -16.66 -18.78
CA LYS A 326 -9.96 -15.44 -19.54
C LYS A 326 -11.18 -14.85 -20.25
N GLU A 327 -11.94 -15.68 -20.96
CA GLU A 327 -13.16 -15.25 -21.66
C GLU A 327 -14.16 -14.60 -20.69
N ARG A 328 -14.43 -15.21 -19.54
CA ARG A 328 -15.35 -14.64 -18.55
C ARG A 328 -14.84 -13.33 -17.96
N ILE A 329 -13.54 -13.22 -17.66
CA ILE A 329 -12.92 -11.98 -17.20
C ILE A 329 -13.10 -10.89 -18.25
N ILE A 330 -12.80 -11.15 -19.52
CA ILE A 330 -12.94 -10.19 -20.62
C ILE A 330 -14.40 -9.76 -20.77
N GLN A 331 -15.37 -10.68 -20.71
CA GLN A 331 -16.79 -10.34 -20.79
C GLN A 331 -17.25 -9.41 -19.66
N ILE A 332 -16.80 -9.66 -18.43
CA ILE A 332 -17.10 -8.77 -17.30
C ILE A 332 -16.42 -7.42 -17.50
N ALA A 333 -15.13 -7.41 -17.85
CA ALA A 333 -14.35 -6.19 -18.10
C ALA A 333 -15.00 -5.29 -19.17
N HIS A 334 -15.58 -5.92 -20.22
CA HIS A 334 -16.28 -5.24 -21.31
C HIS A 334 -17.50 -4.43 -20.83
N LEU A 335 -18.25 -4.91 -19.84
CA LEU A 335 -19.46 -4.24 -19.36
C LEU A 335 -19.18 -3.11 -18.36
N LEU A 336 -18.04 -3.13 -17.66
CA LEU A 336 -17.75 -2.15 -16.62
C LEU A 336 -17.73 -0.69 -17.10
N PRO A 337 -17.16 -0.36 -18.28
CA PRO A 337 -17.18 1.02 -18.80
C PRO A 337 -18.58 1.56 -19.13
N LEU A 338 -19.56 0.68 -19.29
CA LEU A 338 -20.96 1.06 -19.57
C LEU A 338 -21.70 1.49 -18.31
N MET A 339 -21.19 1.16 -17.13
CA MET A 339 -21.74 1.58 -15.84
C MET A 339 -21.19 2.96 -15.49
N ASN A 340 -22.06 3.97 -15.48
CA ASN A 340 -21.66 5.35 -15.25
C ASN A 340 -22.66 6.06 -14.32
N GLY A 341 -22.13 6.88 -13.43
CA GLY A 341 -22.91 7.73 -12.53
C GLY A 341 -22.63 7.49 -11.05
N GLU A 342 -23.37 8.17 -10.23
CA GLU A 342 -23.23 8.16 -8.79
C GLU A 342 -24.15 7.11 -8.14
N VAL A 343 -23.64 6.42 -7.12
CA VAL A 343 -24.40 5.43 -6.36
C VAL A 343 -24.15 5.58 -4.87
N VAL A 344 -25.19 5.36 -4.10
CA VAL A 344 -25.14 5.26 -2.64
C VAL A 344 -25.41 3.80 -2.25
N LEU A 345 -24.58 3.24 -1.37
CA LEU A 345 -24.67 1.88 -0.88
C LEU A 345 -24.91 1.89 0.63
N PRO A 346 -26.18 2.08 1.08
CA PRO A 346 -26.48 2.39 2.49
C PRO A 346 -26.01 1.31 3.47
N LYS A 347 -26.21 0.01 3.13
CA LYS A 347 -25.80 -1.09 4.00
C LYS A 347 -24.28 -1.23 4.08
N LEU A 348 -23.56 -0.92 2.98
CA LEU A 348 -22.10 -0.90 2.98
C LEU A 348 -21.58 0.27 3.81
N GLU A 349 -22.21 1.45 3.74
CA GLU A 349 -21.84 2.60 4.57
C GLU A 349 -22.10 2.32 6.07
N GLU A 350 -23.21 1.69 6.40
CA GLU A 350 -23.52 1.26 7.76
C GLU A 350 -22.48 0.27 8.28
N ARG A 351 -22.17 -0.76 7.48
CA ARG A 351 -21.12 -1.74 7.84
C ARG A 351 -19.75 -1.10 8.03
N GLY A 352 -19.40 -0.14 7.19
CA GLY A 352 -18.17 0.64 7.35
C GLY A 352 -18.12 1.45 8.65
N ARG A 353 -19.25 2.06 9.07
CA ARG A 353 -19.35 2.77 10.36
C ARG A 353 -19.23 1.80 11.55
N GLU A 354 -19.87 0.63 11.49
CA GLU A 354 -19.76 -0.40 12.53
C GLU A 354 -18.31 -0.87 12.68
N TRP A 355 -17.63 -1.15 11.58
CA TRP A 355 -16.23 -1.55 11.58
C TRP A 355 -15.32 -0.46 12.17
N LEU A 356 -15.52 0.81 11.77
CA LEU A 356 -14.78 1.95 12.33
C LEU A 356 -14.94 2.08 13.83
N GLU A 357 -16.16 1.86 14.33
CA GLU A 357 -16.45 1.92 15.77
C GLU A 357 -15.83 0.75 16.52
N LEU A 358 -15.88 -0.45 15.95
CA LEU A 358 -15.26 -1.65 16.54
C LEU A 358 -13.74 -1.44 16.71
N ILE A 359 -13.06 -0.94 15.66
CA ILE A 359 -11.62 -0.66 15.73
C ILE A 359 -11.33 0.50 16.70
N ARG A 360 -12.23 1.51 16.79
CA ARG A 360 -12.09 2.59 17.76
C ARG A 360 -12.08 2.07 19.20
N LEU A 361 -13.06 1.24 19.54
CA LEU A 361 -13.19 0.68 20.89
C LEU A 361 -11.99 -0.22 21.24
N GLU A 362 -11.52 -1.03 20.29
CA GLU A 362 -10.34 -1.87 20.48
C GLU A 362 -9.08 -1.03 20.73
N THR A 363 -8.85 0.00 19.90
CA THR A 363 -7.65 0.84 19.97
C THR A 363 -7.63 1.74 21.21
N MET A 364 -8.79 2.19 21.68
CA MET A 364 -8.89 2.94 22.94
C MET A 364 -8.45 2.11 24.15
N LYS A 365 -8.78 0.83 24.19
CA LYS A 365 -8.39 -0.07 25.30
C LYS A 365 -6.88 -0.28 25.38
N ASN A 366 -6.20 -0.19 24.24
CA ASN A 366 -4.77 -0.50 24.12
C ASN A 366 -3.89 0.74 23.88
N ASP A 367 -4.46 1.95 23.86
CA ASP A 367 -3.81 3.22 23.44
C ASP A 367 -3.06 3.11 22.09
N ASP A 368 -3.60 2.31 21.15
CA ASP A 368 -3.00 2.08 19.85
C ASP A 368 -3.35 3.21 18.86
N LYS A 369 -2.57 4.28 18.90
CA LYS A 369 -2.79 5.47 18.07
C LYS A 369 -2.53 5.24 16.59
N VAL A 370 -1.62 4.33 16.23
CA VAL A 370 -1.30 4.01 14.83
C VAL A 370 -2.47 3.28 14.19
N LYS A 371 -2.94 2.19 14.80
CA LYS A 371 -4.11 1.43 14.34
C LYS A 371 -5.37 2.32 14.28
N ALA A 372 -5.56 3.16 15.32
CA ALA A 372 -6.66 4.11 15.38
C ALA A 372 -6.69 5.10 14.20
N ARG A 373 -5.54 5.55 13.70
CA ARG A 373 -5.45 6.45 12.56
C ARG A 373 -5.60 5.73 11.22
N GLN A 374 -5.02 4.55 11.09
CA GLN A 374 -5.09 3.76 9.84
C GLN A 374 -6.54 3.43 9.46
N ARG A 375 -7.43 3.14 10.41
CA ARG A 375 -8.83 2.81 10.13
C ARG A 375 -9.55 3.83 9.24
N PHE A 376 -9.23 5.14 9.37
CA PHE A 376 -9.90 6.20 8.62
C PHE A 376 -9.55 6.19 7.11
N ARG A 377 -8.46 5.52 6.71
CA ARG A 377 -8.12 5.33 5.30
C ARG A 377 -8.48 3.93 4.80
N ILE A 378 -8.34 2.92 5.65
CA ILE A 378 -8.69 1.54 5.31
C ILE A 378 -10.19 1.43 4.99
N CYS A 379 -11.07 1.96 5.82
CA CYS A 379 -12.52 1.88 5.58
C CYS A 379 -12.95 2.47 4.22
N PRO A 380 -12.63 3.72 3.85
CA PRO A 380 -12.96 4.27 2.53
C PRO A 380 -12.34 3.49 1.36
N THR A 381 -11.11 3.01 1.53
CA THR A 381 -10.43 2.20 0.50
C THR A 381 -11.18 0.88 0.29
N THR A 382 -11.52 0.18 1.37
CA THR A 382 -12.29 -1.07 1.31
C THR A 382 -13.68 -0.85 0.72
N MET A 383 -14.36 0.26 1.02
CA MET A 383 -15.65 0.57 0.40
C MET A 383 -15.54 0.74 -1.12
N ARG A 384 -14.47 1.36 -1.62
CA ARG A 384 -14.19 1.45 -3.07
C ARG A 384 -13.89 0.07 -3.66
N MET A 385 -13.10 -0.78 -2.99
CA MET A 385 -12.84 -2.16 -3.42
C MET A 385 -14.14 -2.98 -3.46
N MET A 386 -14.97 -2.87 -2.43
CA MET A 386 -16.28 -3.53 -2.40
C MET A 386 -17.19 -3.09 -3.55
N THR A 387 -17.17 -1.80 -3.88
CA THR A 387 -17.90 -1.30 -5.05
C THR A 387 -17.40 -1.96 -6.32
N CYS A 388 -16.08 -2.10 -6.52
CA CYS A 388 -15.52 -2.84 -7.66
C CYS A 388 -16.02 -4.30 -7.70
N ILE A 389 -16.03 -4.98 -6.56
CA ILE A 389 -16.52 -6.37 -6.44
C ILE A 389 -18.01 -6.47 -6.77
N MET A 390 -18.82 -5.56 -6.25
CA MET A 390 -20.27 -5.51 -6.49
C MET A 390 -20.61 -5.20 -7.96
N LEU A 391 -19.82 -4.33 -8.63
CA LEU A 391 -19.96 -4.08 -10.06
C LEU A 391 -19.72 -5.34 -10.90
N CYS A 392 -18.71 -6.13 -10.55
CA CYS A 392 -18.49 -7.44 -11.18
C CYS A 392 -19.67 -8.40 -10.95
N LYS A 393 -20.32 -8.35 -9.76
CA LYS A 393 -21.53 -9.14 -9.49
C LYS A 393 -22.71 -8.71 -10.36
N VAL A 394 -22.88 -7.41 -10.58
CA VAL A 394 -23.90 -6.87 -11.50
C VAL A 394 -23.64 -7.35 -12.93
N ALA A 395 -22.39 -7.25 -13.41
CA ALA A 395 -22.01 -7.73 -14.74
C ALA A 395 -22.26 -9.24 -14.89
N GLU A 396 -21.87 -10.04 -13.89
CA GLU A 396 -22.14 -11.48 -13.86
C GLU A 396 -23.64 -11.80 -14.02
N ILE A 397 -24.49 -11.15 -13.23
CA ILE A 397 -25.95 -11.38 -13.27
C ILE A 397 -26.52 -10.99 -14.64
N LEU A 398 -26.08 -9.88 -15.23
CA LEU A 398 -26.52 -9.45 -16.55
C LEU A 398 -26.10 -10.43 -17.64
N ILE A 399 -24.85 -10.90 -17.61
CA ILE A 399 -24.33 -11.87 -18.58
C ILE A 399 -25.07 -13.21 -18.45
N GLN A 400 -25.27 -13.69 -17.23
CA GLN A 400 -26.00 -14.95 -16.99
C GLN A 400 -27.43 -14.90 -17.52
N LYS A 401 -28.11 -13.74 -17.38
CA LYS A 401 -29.51 -13.60 -17.76
C LYS A 401 -29.71 -13.31 -19.26
N HIS A 402 -28.81 -12.55 -19.87
CA HIS A 402 -29.03 -11.98 -21.21
C HIS A 402 -27.92 -12.32 -22.22
N GLY A 403 -26.87 -13.02 -21.82
CA GLY A 403 -25.62 -13.13 -22.59
C GLY A 403 -24.89 -11.78 -22.68
N LEU A 404 -23.69 -11.76 -23.25
CA LEU A 404 -22.88 -10.55 -23.34
C LEU A 404 -23.57 -9.44 -24.15
N ASN A 405 -23.98 -9.73 -25.37
CA ASN A 405 -24.61 -8.75 -26.28
C ASN A 405 -25.95 -8.21 -25.71
N GLY A 406 -26.72 -9.09 -25.04
CA GLY A 406 -27.97 -8.69 -24.38
C GLY A 406 -27.72 -7.81 -23.17
N ALA A 407 -26.70 -8.09 -22.36
CA ALA A 407 -26.27 -7.30 -21.21
C ALA A 407 -25.79 -5.90 -21.65
N GLU A 408 -24.96 -5.84 -22.68
CA GLU A 408 -24.49 -4.58 -23.27
C GLU A 408 -25.65 -3.73 -23.78
N LYS A 409 -26.57 -4.33 -24.55
CA LYS A 409 -27.78 -3.64 -25.04
C LYS A 409 -28.62 -3.09 -23.90
N LYS A 410 -28.84 -3.90 -22.85
CA LYS A 410 -29.62 -3.48 -21.67
C LYS A 410 -28.99 -2.30 -20.92
N LEU A 411 -27.67 -2.29 -20.76
CA LEU A 411 -26.97 -1.17 -20.10
C LEU A 411 -26.99 0.09 -20.95
N LYS A 412 -26.95 -0.03 -22.30
CA LYS A 412 -27.07 1.13 -23.21
C LYS A 412 -28.49 1.70 -23.25
N GLU A 413 -29.51 0.84 -23.26
CA GLU A 413 -30.91 1.25 -23.26
C GLU A 413 -31.37 1.78 -21.90
N HIS A 414 -30.85 1.22 -20.81
CA HIS A 414 -31.22 1.56 -19.42
C HIS A 414 -29.97 1.90 -18.58
N PRO A 415 -29.39 3.09 -18.74
CA PRO A 415 -28.13 3.47 -18.10
C PRO A 415 -28.13 3.44 -16.56
N ASN A 416 -29.30 3.49 -15.93
CA ASN A 416 -29.43 3.44 -14.46
C ASN A 416 -29.71 2.02 -13.91
N LEU A 417 -29.92 1.03 -14.77
CA LEU A 417 -30.25 -0.34 -14.35
C LEU A 417 -29.20 -0.93 -13.37
N TRP A 418 -27.93 -0.71 -13.66
CA TRP A 418 -26.86 -1.19 -12.81
C TRP A 418 -26.90 -0.60 -11.39
N LYS A 419 -27.39 0.65 -11.22
CA LYS A 419 -27.52 1.31 -9.91
C LYS A 419 -28.54 0.61 -9.01
N GLU A 420 -29.67 0.21 -9.58
CA GLU A 420 -30.68 -0.57 -8.85
C GLU A 420 -30.16 -1.96 -8.50
N MET A 421 -29.44 -2.57 -9.45
CA MET A 421 -28.89 -3.91 -9.26
C MET A 421 -27.79 -3.93 -8.18
N ILE A 422 -26.85 -2.98 -8.20
CA ILE A 422 -25.75 -2.96 -7.22
C ILE A 422 -26.26 -2.75 -5.80
N VAL A 423 -27.31 -1.93 -5.60
CA VAL A 423 -27.96 -1.77 -4.29
C VAL A 423 -28.50 -3.11 -3.76
N ARG A 424 -29.04 -3.95 -4.64
CA ARG A 424 -29.55 -5.29 -4.27
C ARG A 424 -28.44 -6.31 -3.98
N THR A 425 -27.20 -6.09 -4.45
CA THR A 425 -26.07 -6.97 -4.16
C THR A 425 -25.56 -6.85 -2.72
N GLN A 426 -26.02 -5.89 -1.93
CA GLN A 426 -25.62 -5.68 -0.53
C GLN A 426 -26.25 -6.75 0.41
N THR A 427 -25.94 -8.01 0.15
CA THR A 427 -26.37 -9.15 0.98
C THR A 427 -25.45 -9.34 2.19
N PRO A 428 -25.87 -9.99 3.27
CA PRO A 428 -24.99 -10.28 4.42
C PRO A 428 -23.71 -10.99 4.01
N ALA A 429 -23.78 -11.93 3.07
CA ALA A 429 -22.60 -12.62 2.54
C ALA A 429 -21.63 -11.67 1.81
N MET A 430 -22.15 -10.71 1.03
CA MET A 430 -21.31 -9.71 0.36
C MET A 430 -20.73 -8.71 1.37
N LEU A 431 -21.48 -8.31 2.39
CA LEU A 431 -21.00 -7.39 3.43
C LEU A 431 -19.92 -8.04 4.31
N SER A 432 -19.95 -9.37 4.53
CA SER A 432 -18.86 -10.06 5.24
C SER A 432 -17.52 -10.02 4.49
N VAL A 433 -17.53 -9.88 3.16
CA VAL A 433 -16.32 -9.65 2.37
C VAL A 433 -15.67 -8.32 2.74
N PHE A 434 -16.46 -7.28 3.05
CA PHE A 434 -15.92 -5.99 3.52
C PHE A 434 -15.09 -6.18 4.78
N ASP A 435 -15.58 -6.91 5.77
CA ASP A 435 -14.85 -7.13 7.03
C ASP A 435 -13.52 -7.83 6.78
N THR A 436 -13.56 -8.91 5.99
CA THR A 436 -12.36 -9.66 5.62
C THR A 436 -11.32 -8.78 4.93
N LEU A 437 -11.74 -7.97 3.94
CA LEU A 437 -10.84 -7.08 3.23
C LEU A 437 -10.31 -5.95 4.11
N ALA A 438 -11.16 -5.33 4.93
CA ALA A 438 -10.77 -4.24 5.82
C ALA A 438 -9.76 -4.71 6.86
N ASP A 439 -10.01 -5.87 7.45
CA ASP A 439 -9.12 -6.48 8.43
C ASP A 439 -7.78 -6.87 7.81
N TYR A 440 -7.79 -7.52 6.64
CA TYR A 440 -6.57 -7.88 5.93
C TYR A 440 -5.72 -6.65 5.58
N GLN A 441 -6.34 -5.58 5.06
CA GLN A 441 -5.62 -4.34 4.74
C GLN A 441 -5.04 -3.69 5.99
N LEU A 442 -5.82 -3.64 7.09
CA LEU A 442 -5.36 -3.07 8.36
C LEU A 442 -4.18 -3.86 8.92
N GLU A 443 -4.24 -5.19 8.90
CA GLU A 443 -3.15 -6.05 9.35
C GLU A 443 -1.87 -5.82 8.55
N ASN A 444 -1.95 -5.82 7.21
CA ASN A 444 -0.79 -5.59 6.37
C ASN A 444 -0.23 -4.16 6.51
N ALA A 445 -1.08 -3.15 6.62
CA ALA A 445 -0.62 -1.78 6.87
C ALA A 445 0.14 -1.67 8.20
N LEU A 446 -0.32 -2.35 9.24
CA LEU A 446 0.37 -2.41 10.53
C LEU A 446 1.66 -3.25 10.46
N TYR A 447 1.65 -4.37 9.76
CA TYR A 447 2.82 -5.22 9.58
C TYR A 447 3.99 -4.44 8.94
N PHE A 448 3.74 -3.72 7.84
CA PHE A 448 4.80 -3.01 7.13
C PHE A 448 5.15 -1.64 7.73
N PHE A 449 4.18 -0.93 8.30
CA PHE A 449 4.36 0.50 8.56
C PHE A 449 4.33 0.90 10.04
N ARG A 450 3.85 0.05 10.97
CA ARG A 450 3.67 0.43 12.38
C ARG A 450 4.93 1.03 12.97
N GLN A 451 6.03 0.27 12.98
CA GLN A 451 7.29 0.71 13.60
C GLN A 451 7.81 2.01 12.97
N ARG A 452 7.75 2.10 11.65
CA ARG A 452 8.22 3.29 10.91
C ARG A 452 7.36 4.54 11.19
N ILE A 453 6.07 4.35 11.36
CA ILE A 453 5.15 5.44 11.75
C ILE A 453 5.45 5.88 13.19
N GLU A 454 5.62 4.96 14.11
CA GLU A 454 5.95 5.25 15.52
C GLU A 454 7.28 5.99 15.62
N ASP A 455 8.30 5.54 14.91
CA ASP A 455 9.61 6.20 14.84
C ASP A 455 9.50 7.61 14.25
N ALA A 456 8.72 7.79 13.20
CA ALA A 456 8.51 9.09 12.58
C ALA A 456 7.74 10.08 13.50
N PHE A 457 6.82 9.57 14.31
CA PHE A 457 6.09 10.41 15.27
C PHE A 457 6.87 10.70 16.54
N SER A 458 7.70 9.77 17.02
CA SER A 458 8.56 9.99 18.18
C SER A 458 9.72 10.95 17.87
N SER A 459 10.22 10.96 16.65
CA SER A 459 11.27 11.87 16.20
C SER A 459 10.80 13.31 15.94
N LYS A 460 9.48 13.52 15.79
CA LYS A 460 8.86 14.84 15.66
C LYS A 460 8.07 15.12 16.93
N ASN A 461 8.50 16.12 17.72
CA ASN A 461 7.66 16.67 18.79
C ASN A 461 6.33 17.14 18.19
N TYR A 462 5.31 16.29 18.28
CA TYR A 462 3.99 16.50 17.67
C TYR A 462 3.13 17.51 18.45
N ASN A 463 3.71 18.21 19.41
CA ASN A 463 3.02 19.16 20.29
C ASN A 463 2.88 20.57 19.71
N GLY A 464 2.70 20.70 18.40
CA GLY A 464 2.26 21.96 17.77
C GLY A 464 3.22 23.15 17.88
N GLN A 465 4.30 23.03 18.61
CA GLN A 465 5.43 23.94 18.52
C GLN A 465 6.25 23.45 17.34
N ALA A 466 6.25 24.24 16.26
CA ALA A 466 7.30 24.19 15.27
C ALA A 466 8.62 24.43 16.00
N SER A 467 9.16 23.40 16.60
CA SER A 467 10.53 23.46 17.05
C SER A 467 11.36 23.65 15.80
N LEU A 468 12.09 24.72 15.75
CA LEU A 468 13.19 24.97 14.82
C LEU A 468 14.28 23.89 14.93
N GLU A 469 13.97 22.74 15.52
CA GLU A 469 14.86 21.61 15.71
C GLU A 469 14.88 20.73 14.48
N ARG A 470 15.94 20.89 13.80
CA ARG A 470 16.70 20.11 12.84
C ARG A 470 16.17 18.70 12.56
N SER A 471 15.66 18.53 11.37
CA SER A 471 15.08 17.28 10.86
C SER A 471 16.08 16.17 10.53
N LYS A 472 17.38 16.34 10.82
CA LYS A 472 18.41 15.29 10.72
C LYS A 472 19.54 15.59 11.69
N ARG A 473 19.81 14.69 12.63
CA ARG A 473 21.09 14.70 13.36
C ARG A 473 22.22 14.50 12.35
N GLY A 474 22.88 15.57 12.01
CA GLY A 474 24.02 15.55 11.12
C GLY A 474 25.26 15.04 11.85
N LYS A 475 26.27 14.61 11.07
CA LYS A 475 27.59 14.28 11.66
C LYS A 475 28.14 15.38 12.57
N ASN A 476 27.79 16.64 12.31
CA ASN A 476 28.17 17.79 13.15
C ASN A 476 27.47 17.80 14.52
N ASP A 477 26.24 17.31 14.61
CA ASP A 477 25.51 17.25 15.87
C ASP A 477 26.10 16.16 16.77
N SER A 478 26.49 15.02 16.17
CA SER A 478 27.22 13.97 16.89
C SER A 478 28.60 14.44 17.40
N ILE A 479 29.29 15.32 16.65
CA ILE A 479 30.54 15.94 17.10
C ILE A 479 30.26 16.87 18.28
N PHE A 480 29.20 17.71 18.18
CA PHE A 480 28.81 18.62 19.23
C PHE A 480 28.49 17.89 20.55
N GLU A 481 27.77 16.78 20.49
CA GLU A 481 27.41 15.97 21.68
C GLU A 481 28.64 15.37 22.35
N ARG A 482 29.64 14.91 21.58
CA ARG A 482 30.88 14.28 22.09
C ARG A 482 31.90 15.25 22.68
N LEU A 483 31.77 16.53 22.39
CA LEU A 483 32.63 17.56 22.97
C LEU A 483 32.20 17.88 24.39
N ASP A 484 33.16 18.17 25.27
CA ASP A 484 32.88 18.67 26.62
C ASP A 484 32.20 20.06 26.61
N VAL A 485 31.67 20.49 27.75
CA VAL A 485 31.06 21.83 27.90
C VAL A 485 32.04 22.92 27.49
N THR A 486 33.33 22.74 27.83
CA THR A 486 34.43 23.63 27.43
C THR A 486 35.48 22.80 26.68
N PHE A 487 35.82 23.20 25.46
CA PHE A 487 36.74 22.44 24.62
C PHE A 487 37.66 23.34 23.79
N THR A 488 38.76 22.78 23.34
CA THR A 488 39.74 23.44 22.48
C THR A 488 39.46 23.16 20.99
N PHE A 489 40.08 23.92 20.09
CA PHE A 489 40.00 23.66 18.65
C PHE A 489 40.54 22.26 18.30
N GLU A 490 41.63 21.83 18.95
CA GLU A 490 42.24 20.51 18.69
C GLU A 490 41.30 19.35 19.09
N GLN A 491 40.61 19.48 20.23
CA GLN A 491 39.58 18.50 20.63
C GLN A 491 38.42 18.44 19.62
N ALA A 492 38.00 19.57 19.08
CA ALA A 492 36.97 19.60 18.03
C ALA A 492 37.46 18.93 16.73
N VAL A 493 38.75 19.10 16.38
CA VAL A 493 39.37 18.41 15.22
C VAL A 493 39.41 16.90 15.45
N GLN A 494 39.84 16.44 16.64
CA GLN A 494 39.88 15.01 16.97
C GLN A 494 38.49 14.37 16.90
N GLN A 495 37.47 15.01 17.48
CA GLN A 495 36.09 14.50 17.40
C GLN A 495 35.54 14.54 15.97
N SER A 496 35.94 15.54 15.17
CA SER A 496 35.56 15.60 13.75
C SER A 496 36.16 14.43 12.96
N ILE A 497 37.41 14.06 13.21
CA ILE A 497 38.08 12.90 12.60
C ILE A 497 37.39 11.60 13.06
N ALA A 498 37.09 11.47 14.34
CA ALA A 498 36.42 10.28 14.89
C ALA A 498 35.02 10.02 14.29
N VAL A 499 34.27 11.09 13.93
CA VAL A 499 32.90 10.98 13.42
C VAL A 499 32.84 10.96 11.87
N LYS A 500 33.71 11.71 11.20
CA LYS A 500 33.69 11.90 9.74
C LYS A 500 34.74 11.08 8.99
N GLY A 501 35.73 10.53 9.68
CA GLY A 501 36.82 9.78 9.09
C GLY A 501 37.68 10.64 8.14
N THR A 502 38.03 10.12 6.99
CA THR A 502 38.86 10.78 5.95
C THR A 502 38.25 12.07 5.38
N GLY A 503 36.95 12.33 5.63
CA GLY A 503 36.28 13.58 5.23
C GLY A 503 36.44 14.75 6.19
N ALA A 504 37.17 14.57 7.30
CA ALA A 504 37.43 15.63 8.27
C ALA A 504 38.74 16.36 7.97
N SER A 505 38.67 17.67 7.86
CA SER A 505 39.85 18.54 7.75
C SER A 505 39.82 19.62 8.83
N ARG A 506 40.99 20.18 9.14
CA ARG A 506 41.10 21.34 10.06
C ARG A 506 40.25 22.52 9.56
N GLU A 507 40.19 22.73 8.26
CA GLU A 507 39.42 23.81 7.62
C GLU A 507 37.91 23.55 7.75
N SER A 508 37.44 22.33 7.47
CA SER A 508 36.03 21.97 7.66
C SER A 508 35.59 22.09 9.13
N THR A 509 36.46 21.79 10.08
CA THR A 509 36.19 21.97 11.52
C THR A 509 36.13 23.46 11.90
N ARG A 510 37.01 24.30 11.33
CA ARG A 510 36.93 25.75 11.51
C ARG A 510 35.61 26.33 11.03
N GLN A 511 35.18 25.90 9.84
CA GLN A 511 33.91 26.36 9.28
C GLN A 511 32.71 25.87 10.13
N MET A 512 32.76 24.66 10.63
CA MET A 512 31.76 24.11 11.57
C MET A 512 31.65 24.96 12.84
N LEU A 513 32.76 25.26 13.49
CA LEU A 513 32.80 26.09 14.70
C LEU A 513 32.34 27.55 14.44
N LYS A 514 32.70 28.11 13.28
CA LYS A 514 32.20 29.41 12.84
C LYS A 514 30.67 29.40 12.68
N ASN A 515 30.11 28.35 12.14
CA ASN A 515 28.65 28.19 12.01
C ASN A 515 27.99 28.04 13.38
N TRP A 516 28.55 27.23 14.29
CA TRP A 516 28.02 27.08 15.65
C TRP A 516 28.06 28.41 16.45
N ARG A 517 29.11 29.23 16.25
CA ARG A 517 29.15 30.57 16.84
C ARG A 517 28.07 31.49 16.29
N LYS A 518 27.86 31.47 14.94
CA LYS A 518 26.77 32.24 14.32
C LYS A 518 25.39 31.81 14.81
N GLN A 519 25.23 30.54 15.13
CA GLN A 519 23.98 29.94 15.63
C GLN A 519 23.82 30.10 17.16
N GLY A 520 24.79 30.73 17.85
CA GLY A 520 24.75 30.90 19.30
C GLY A 520 24.93 29.60 20.10
N LEU A 521 25.38 28.51 19.46
CA LEU A 521 25.58 27.20 20.11
C LEU A 521 26.87 27.14 20.94
N VAL A 522 27.88 27.91 20.53
CA VAL A 522 29.16 28.03 21.23
C VAL A 522 29.63 29.50 21.28
N ILE A 523 30.28 29.86 22.36
CA ILE A 523 31.02 31.14 22.50
C ILE A 523 32.52 30.86 22.55
N MET A 524 33.31 31.79 22.07
CA MET A 524 34.77 31.74 22.21
C MET A 524 35.19 32.56 23.41
N MET A 525 35.90 31.93 24.34
CA MET A 525 36.41 32.54 25.55
C MET A 525 37.70 33.34 25.29
N LYS A 526 38.10 34.18 26.21
CA LYS A 526 39.34 35.00 26.12
C LYS A 526 40.63 34.17 25.99
N ASP A 527 40.63 32.97 26.53
CA ASP A 527 41.74 32.00 26.47
C ASP A 527 41.74 31.11 25.18
N LYS A 528 40.98 31.50 24.17
CA LYS A 528 40.85 30.79 22.88
C LYS A 528 40.19 29.41 22.99
N ARG A 529 39.53 29.05 24.10
CA ARG A 529 38.68 27.87 24.21
C ARG A 529 37.26 28.21 23.79
N TYR A 530 36.49 27.17 23.42
CA TYR A 530 35.08 27.26 23.07
C TYR A 530 34.24 26.74 24.26
N GLN A 531 33.13 27.38 24.55
CA GLN A 531 32.19 26.93 25.55
C GLN A 531 30.82 26.73 24.90
N LYS A 532 30.19 25.59 25.16
CA LYS A 532 28.79 25.35 24.78
C LYS A 532 27.87 26.30 25.56
N VAL A 533 26.94 26.92 24.85
CA VAL A 533 25.88 27.70 25.47
C VAL A 533 24.79 26.72 25.91
N ASN A 534 24.58 26.55 27.20
CA ASN A 534 23.50 25.74 27.74
C ASN A 534 22.17 26.43 27.41
N THR A 535 21.44 25.89 26.42
CA THR A 535 20.03 26.24 26.21
C THR A 535 19.19 25.38 27.16
N THR A 536 19.28 25.65 28.45
CA THR A 536 18.29 25.20 29.41
C THR A 536 17.43 26.42 29.73
N GLN A 537 16.35 26.59 28.98
CA GLN A 537 15.09 27.20 29.42
C GLN A 537 13.96 26.62 28.57
#